data_e350cb931137f11e2ac09805f682fa30
#
_entry.id   e350cb931137f11e2ac09805f682fa30
#
_cell.length_a   1.000
_cell.length_b   1.000
_cell.length_c   1.000
_cell.angle_alpha   90.00
_cell.angle_beta   90.00
_cell.angle_gamma   90.00
#
_symmetry.space_group_name_H-M   'P 1'
#
loop_
_entity.id
_entity.type
_entity.pdbx_description
1 polymer ?
#
loop_
_entity_poly.entity_id
_entity_poly.type
_entity_poly.pdbx_seq_one_letter_code
_entity_poly.pdbx_strand_id
1 'polypeptide(L)'
;MMSGQLLISGLIEHAEKYHSDAEVVSRTVEGPIHRYTFSEAAKRSRKLANALVKIGLTKGDTVGTLAWNGYRHFELYFGVSGIGCVVNTVNPRLFPEQLTYIINHAENQYLFIDLSFVELVESLEDDLSDVKGFIILTDKDNMPETKLKNVICYEDLISEESEDFDWPEFDENTASSLCYTSGTTGNPKGVLYSHRSTVLHAWIVSSGNVAKVSSSTVILPVVPMFHVNAWGIPYAAAMFGAKLVFPGPKLDGESIHELIESEKPDLLMGVPTVWLGLLQYLSGSNKTIDSVDTALVGGAAAPRAMIQEFEEKHNVFLMHGWGMTEMSPLGTATVKTAEMDNMDLEDRYDLQQKQGKAFFGVDMTIADDDGNELPKDGIAFGRLLVKGPTIVERYFKAEESAKDENGWFDTGDVAKIHPEGYKEIVDRSKDVIKSGGEWISSIDLENAAVGHPEVAEACVIGVLHEKWDERPLLLVVKTSDGNPSAEDLLNFLDGKVAKWWLPDDVIFVEDLPHTATGKLLKTNLRDEYKNYLINK
;
A
#
# COMPACT_ATOMS: atom_id res chain seq x y z
N MET A 1 -21.10 -31.17 -5.47
CA MET A 1 -19.98 -30.21 -5.33
C MET A 1 -20.58 -28.82 -5.18
N MET A 2 -20.01 -27.96 -4.35
CA MET A 2 -20.40 -26.56 -4.21
C MET A 2 -19.93 -25.80 -5.44
N SER A 3 -20.81 -24.98 -6.04
CA SER A 3 -20.57 -24.28 -7.32
C SER A 3 -20.88 -22.77 -7.27
N GLY A 4 -21.16 -22.24 -6.07
CA GLY A 4 -21.37 -20.79 -5.91
C GLY A 4 -20.10 -20.01 -6.23
N GLN A 5 -20.24 -18.90 -6.96
CA GLN A 5 -19.14 -18.04 -7.37
C GLN A 5 -18.79 -17.01 -6.28
N LEU A 6 -17.50 -16.76 -6.06
CA LEU A 6 -17.02 -15.73 -5.16
C LEU A 6 -16.95 -14.37 -5.90
N LEU A 7 -18.07 -13.65 -5.97
CA LEU A 7 -18.15 -12.37 -6.66
C LEU A 7 -18.13 -11.18 -5.68
N ILE A 8 -17.53 -10.07 -6.10
CA ILE A 8 -17.46 -8.82 -5.32
C ILE A 8 -18.86 -8.24 -5.09
N SER A 9 -19.79 -8.38 -6.07
CA SER A 9 -21.19 -7.98 -5.89
C SER A 9 -21.85 -8.65 -4.69
N GLY A 10 -21.52 -9.92 -4.42
CA GLY A 10 -22.02 -10.63 -3.25
C GLY A 10 -21.56 -10.03 -1.90
N LEU A 11 -20.44 -9.29 -1.86
CA LEU A 11 -19.97 -8.62 -0.64
C LEU A 11 -20.87 -7.44 -0.27
N ILE A 12 -21.21 -6.59 -1.24
CA ILE A 12 -22.05 -5.42 -0.97
C ILE A 12 -23.52 -5.82 -0.71
N GLU A 13 -24.00 -6.87 -1.38
CA GLU A 13 -25.33 -7.45 -1.08
C GLU A 13 -25.36 -8.06 0.33
N HIS A 14 -24.29 -8.74 0.74
CA HIS A 14 -24.17 -9.26 2.11
C HIS A 14 -24.18 -8.13 3.13
N ALA A 15 -23.40 -7.07 2.88
CA ALA A 15 -23.37 -5.89 3.75
C ALA A 15 -24.76 -5.25 3.88
N GLU A 16 -25.46 -5.02 2.77
CA GLU A 16 -26.81 -4.48 2.79
C GLU A 16 -27.79 -5.35 3.60
N LYS A 17 -27.70 -6.67 3.45
CA LYS A 17 -28.64 -7.60 4.07
C LYS A 17 -28.41 -7.82 5.56
N TYR A 18 -27.15 -7.87 6.00
CA TYR A 18 -26.81 -8.30 7.35
C TYR A 18 -26.13 -7.20 8.20
N HIS A 19 -25.66 -6.12 7.56
CA HIS A 19 -24.93 -5.02 8.18
C HIS A 19 -25.44 -3.65 7.67
N SER A 20 -26.75 -3.57 7.38
CA SER A 20 -27.40 -2.42 6.74
C SER A 20 -27.07 -1.07 7.37
N ASP A 21 -26.96 -1.04 8.70
CA ASP A 21 -26.81 0.17 9.50
C ASP A 21 -25.33 0.53 9.81
N ALA A 22 -24.38 -0.34 9.45
CA ALA A 22 -22.97 -0.03 9.62
C ALA A 22 -22.55 1.14 8.71
N GLU A 23 -21.76 2.08 9.26
CA GLU A 23 -21.47 3.35 8.62
C GLU A 23 -20.23 3.30 7.72
N VAL A 24 -20.29 4.06 6.64
CA VAL A 24 -19.12 4.49 5.86
C VAL A 24 -19.05 6.02 5.96
N VAL A 25 -17.99 6.51 6.56
CA VAL A 25 -17.74 7.93 6.82
C VAL A 25 -16.61 8.40 5.90
N SER A 26 -16.75 9.55 5.27
CA SER A 26 -15.74 10.09 4.38
C SER A 26 -15.53 11.58 4.62
N ARG A 27 -14.28 11.99 4.84
CA ARG A 27 -13.91 13.38 4.59
C ARG A 27 -13.87 13.55 3.07
N THR A 28 -14.76 14.38 2.53
CA THR A 28 -14.87 14.59 1.08
C THR A 28 -13.78 15.52 0.58
N VAL A 29 -13.54 15.51 -0.74
CA VAL A 29 -12.60 16.44 -1.37
C VAL A 29 -13.14 17.88 -1.31
N GLU A 30 -14.47 18.04 -1.32
CA GLU A 30 -15.16 19.31 -1.13
C GLU A 30 -14.99 19.88 0.29
N GLY A 31 -14.62 19.04 1.27
CA GLY A 31 -14.32 19.41 2.66
C GLY A 31 -15.25 18.84 3.73
N PRO A 32 -16.59 18.81 3.55
CA PRO A 32 -17.50 18.26 4.56
C PRO A 32 -17.32 16.77 4.83
N ILE A 33 -17.74 16.31 6.01
CA ILE A 33 -17.87 14.89 6.32
C ILE A 33 -19.18 14.37 5.73
N HIS A 34 -19.06 13.37 4.85
CA HIS A 34 -20.19 12.59 4.35
C HIS A 34 -20.35 11.32 5.18
N ARG A 35 -21.60 11.00 5.54
CA ARG A 35 -21.96 9.77 6.28
C ARG A 35 -23.09 9.07 5.58
N TYR A 36 -22.95 7.80 5.37
CA TYR A 36 -24.03 6.93 4.91
C TYR A 36 -23.81 5.49 5.40
N THR A 37 -24.78 4.66 5.20
CA THR A 37 -24.79 3.26 5.65
C THR A 37 -24.41 2.31 4.50
N PHE A 38 -24.09 1.05 4.82
CA PHE A 38 -23.90 0.03 3.78
C PHE A 38 -25.16 -0.20 2.94
N SER A 39 -26.37 -0.01 3.52
CA SER A 39 -27.60 -0.06 2.74
C SER A 39 -27.63 1.03 1.67
N GLU A 40 -27.26 2.26 2.02
CA GLU A 40 -27.18 3.37 1.05
C GLU A 40 -26.05 3.17 0.05
N ALA A 41 -24.90 2.67 0.49
CA ALA A 41 -23.76 2.34 -0.40
C ALA A 41 -24.16 1.27 -1.46
N ALA A 42 -24.88 0.24 -1.05
CA ALA A 42 -25.36 -0.81 -1.94
C ALA A 42 -26.34 -0.29 -3.00
N LYS A 43 -27.32 0.56 -2.58
CA LYS A 43 -28.25 1.21 -3.48
C LYS A 43 -27.54 2.10 -4.50
N ARG A 44 -26.58 2.92 -4.04
CA ARG A 44 -25.81 3.81 -4.91
C ARG A 44 -24.88 3.02 -5.84
N SER A 45 -24.32 1.89 -5.40
CA SER A 45 -23.55 0.99 -6.27
C SER A 45 -24.42 0.37 -7.38
N ARG A 46 -25.69 0.04 -7.10
CA ARG A 46 -26.64 -0.43 -8.14
C ARG A 46 -27.05 0.68 -9.11
N LYS A 47 -27.27 1.91 -8.62
CA LYS A 47 -27.47 3.08 -9.47
C LYS A 47 -26.30 3.31 -10.40
N LEU A 48 -25.08 3.22 -9.87
CA LEU A 48 -23.86 3.31 -10.68
C LEU A 48 -23.80 2.19 -11.72
N ALA A 49 -24.09 0.95 -11.36
CA ALA A 49 -24.12 -0.17 -12.28
C ALA A 49 -25.08 0.06 -13.46
N ASN A 50 -26.31 0.54 -13.17
CA ASN A 50 -27.29 0.92 -14.19
C ASN A 50 -26.74 2.02 -15.12
N ALA A 51 -26.15 3.08 -14.54
CA ALA A 51 -25.54 4.17 -15.30
C ALA A 51 -24.41 3.70 -16.22
N LEU A 52 -23.52 2.83 -15.72
CA LEU A 52 -22.39 2.30 -16.48
C LEU A 52 -22.84 1.45 -17.67
N VAL A 53 -23.84 0.59 -17.49
CA VAL A 53 -24.45 -0.19 -18.58
C VAL A 53 -25.09 0.74 -19.62
N LYS A 54 -25.78 1.80 -19.15
CA LYS A 54 -26.46 2.76 -20.04
C LYS A 54 -25.48 3.58 -20.90
N ILE A 55 -24.29 3.92 -20.38
CA ILE A 55 -23.24 4.57 -21.17
C ILE A 55 -22.44 3.61 -22.04
N GLY A 56 -22.80 2.31 -22.05
CA GLY A 56 -22.31 1.30 -22.98
C GLY A 56 -21.13 0.49 -22.50
N LEU A 57 -20.82 0.47 -21.20
CA LEU A 57 -19.80 -0.43 -20.65
C LEU A 57 -20.31 -1.87 -20.62
N THR A 58 -19.43 -2.79 -20.93
CA THR A 58 -19.69 -4.23 -21.00
C THR A 58 -18.60 -5.00 -20.23
N LYS A 59 -18.90 -6.27 -19.91
CA LYS A 59 -17.95 -7.15 -19.22
C LYS A 59 -16.57 -7.15 -19.90
N GLY A 60 -15.53 -6.90 -19.13
CA GLY A 60 -14.15 -6.85 -19.57
C GLY A 60 -13.63 -5.43 -19.87
N ASP A 61 -14.53 -4.45 -20.03
CA ASP A 61 -14.11 -3.06 -20.20
C ASP A 61 -13.41 -2.54 -18.94
N THR A 62 -12.46 -1.64 -19.12
CA THR A 62 -11.68 -1.06 -18.03
C THR A 62 -12.08 0.41 -17.77
N VAL A 63 -12.22 0.76 -16.51
CA VAL A 63 -12.53 2.10 -16.02
C VAL A 63 -11.42 2.58 -15.11
N GLY A 64 -10.83 3.73 -15.41
CA GLY A 64 -9.77 4.32 -14.59
C GLY A 64 -10.29 5.20 -13.47
N THR A 65 -9.61 5.20 -12.33
CA THR A 65 -9.92 6.09 -11.21
C THR A 65 -8.69 6.88 -10.78
N LEU A 66 -8.79 8.21 -10.73
CA LEU A 66 -7.81 9.10 -10.07
C LEU A 66 -8.53 9.73 -8.88
N ALA A 67 -8.53 9.04 -7.75
CA ALA A 67 -9.37 9.41 -6.61
C ALA A 67 -8.72 9.07 -5.26
N TRP A 68 -8.99 9.92 -4.27
CA TRP A 68 -8.66 9.68 -2.88
C TRP A 68 -9.56 8.62 -2.24
N ASN A 69 -9.28 8.26 -0.99
CA ASN A 69 -10.17 7.43 -0.20
C ASN A 69 -11.46 8.19 0.13
N GLY A 70 -12.56 7.75 -0.43
CA GLY A 70 -13.85 8.40 -0.27
C GLY A 70 -15.00 7.51 -0.70
N TYR A 71 -16.24 7.90 -0.33
CA TYR A 71 -17.42 7.08 -0.55
C TYR A 71 -17.72 6.84 -2.04
N ARG A 72 -17.52 7.85 -2.92
CA ARG A 72 -17.75 7.68 -4.37
C ARG A 72 -16.76 6.70 -4.98
N HIS A 73 -15.49 6.76 -4.55
CA HIS A 73 -14.48 5.78 -4.98
C HIS A 73 -14.81 4.37 -4.46
N PHE A 74 -15.34 4.28 -3.23
CA PHE A 74 -15.83 3.02 -2.66
C PHE A 74 -16.96 2.41 -3.48
N GLU A 75 -17.94 3.21 -3.93
CA GLU A 75 -19.04 2.76 -4.78
C GLU A 75 -18.54 2.21 -6.12
N LEU A 76 -17.47 2.79 -6.70
CA LEU A 76 -16.85 2.32 -7.93
C LEU A 76 -16.32 0.89 -7.81
N TYR A 77 -15.79 0.51 -6.63
CA TYR A 77 -15.27 -0.85 -6.41
C TYR A 77 -16.34 -1.92 -6.58
N PHE A 78 -17.57 -1.61 -6.23
CA PHE A 78 -18.71 -2.54 -6.34
C PHE A 78 -19.49 -2.34 -7.64
N GLY A 79 -19.77 -1.12 -8.03
CA GLY A 79 -20.56 -0.81 -9.22
C GLY A 79 -19.86 -1.25 -10.51
N VAL A 80 -18.56 -0.96 -10.64
CA VAL A 80 -17.78 -1.34 -11.83
C VAL A 80 -17.50 -2.85 -11.85
N SER A 81 -16.93 -3.39 -10.76
CA SER A 81 -16.61 -4.83 -10.72
C SER A 81 -17.88 -5.69 -10.78
N GLY A 82 -18.98 -5.24 -10.15
CA GLY A 82 -20.24 -5.97 -10.12
C GLY A 82 -20.85 -6.26 -11.49
N ILE A 83 -20.63 -5.41 -12.47
CA ILE A 83 -21.06 -5.63 -13.86
C ILE A 83 -20.05 -6.43 -14.69
N GLY A 84 -18.92 -6.87 -14.07
CA GLY A 84 -17.84 -7.60 -14.72
C GLY A 84 -16.85 -6.71 -15.46
N CYS A 85 -16.86 -5.41 -15.24
CA CYS A 85 -15.84 -4.47 -15.69
C CYS A 85 -14.65 -4.45 -14.71
N VAL A 86 -13.56 -3.82 -15.11
CA VAL A 86 -12.31 -3.76 -14.34
C VAL A 86 -12.06 -2.35 -13.83
N VAL A 87 -11.91 -2.20 -12.52
CA VAL A 87 -11.47 -0.93 -11.90
C VAL A 87 -9.95 -0.84 -12.01
N ASN A 88 -9.45 0.09 -12.80
CA ASN A 88 -8.04 0.44 -12.84
C ASN A 88 -7.77 1.59 -11.88
N THR A 89 -7.18 1.30 -10.72
CA THR A 89 -6.86 2.30 -9.71
C THR A 89 -5.53 2.96 -10.05
N VAL A 90 -5.59 4.18 -10.60
CA VAL A 90 -4.42 4.93 -11.07
C VAL A 90 -3.88 5.80 -9.94
N ASN A 91 -2.60 5.66 -9.63
CA ASN A 91 -1.96 6.48 -8.60
C ASN A 91 -1.69 7.90 -9.13
N PRO A 92 -2.40 8.93 -8.65
CA PRO A 92 -2.31 10.29 -9.18
C PRO A 92 -0.98 11.01 -8.84
N ARG A 93 -0.14 10.40 -8.02
CA ARG A 93 1.18 10.94 -7.63
C ARG A 93 2.30 10.52 -8.59
N LEU A 94 1.98 9.71 -9.60
CA LEU A 94 2.94 9.32 -10.64
C LEU A 94 3.22 10.49 -11.59
N PHE A 95 4.34 10.41 -12.32
CA PHE A 95 4.66 11.40 -13.34
C PHE A 95 3.66 11.35 -14.51
N PRO A 96 3.41 12.48 -15.19
CA PRO A 96 2.45 12.59 -16.30
C PRO A 96 2.63 11.50 -17.37
N GLU A 97 3.86 11.18 -17.76
CA GLU A 97 4.18 10.17 -18.77
C GLU A 97 3.78 8.77 -18.30
N GLN A 98 3.94 8.48 -17.00
CA GLN A 98 3.51 7.20 -16.41
C GLN A 98 1.99 7.09 -16.33
N LEU A 99 1.31 8.20 -16.00
CA LEU A 99 -0.16 8.27 -15.98
C LEU A 99 -0.73 8.01 -17.38
N THR A 100 -0.22 8.72 -18.39
CA THR A 100 -0.62 8.52 -19.80
C THR A 100 -0.38 7.07 -20.22
N TYR A 101 0.80 6.52 -19.92
CA TYR A 101 1.11 5.12 -20.21
C TYR A 101 0.11 4.16 -19.56
N ILE A 102 -0.15 4.29 -18.26
CA ILE A 102 -1.05 3.40 -17.51
C ILE A 102 -2.46 3.47 -18.07
N ILE A 103 -2.98 4.67 -18.29
CA ILE A 103 -4.35 4.89 -18.77
C ILE A 103 -4.55 4.27 -20.15
N ASN A 104 -3.61 4.50 -21.08
CA ASN A 104 -3.66 3.93 -22.43
C ASN A 104 -3.37 2.43 -22.45
N HIS A 105 -2.38 1.94 -21.69
CA HIS A 105 -2.07 0.52 -21.62
C HIS A 105 -3.21 -0.29 -21.02
N ALA A 106 -3.95 0.27 -20.06
CA ALA A 106 -5.15 -0.33 -19.49
C ALA A 106 -6.39 -0.23 -20.38
N GLU A 107 -6.34 0.54 -21.49
CA GLU A 107 -7.48 0.79 -22.40
C GLU A 107 -8.70 1.33 -21.66
N ASN A 108 -8.46 2.29 -20.73
CA ASN A 108 -9.53 2.87 -19.94
C ASN A 108 -10.55 3.58 -20.82
N GLN A 109 -11.82 3.17 -20.74
CA GLN A 109 -12.90 3.76 -21.53
C GLN A 109 -13.47 5.05 -20.93
N TYR A 110 -13.47 5.13 -19.61
CA TYR A 110 -13.87 6.30 -18.84
C TYR A 110 -12.89 6.53 -17.69
N LEU A 111 -12.69 7.79 -17.31
CA LEU A 111 -11.94 8.15 -16.12
C LEU A 111 -12.85 8.80 -15.08
N PHE A 112 -12.81 8.29 -13.86
CA PHE A 112 -13.44 8.86 -12.69
C PHE A 112 -12.40 9.64 -11.90
N ILE A 113 -12.63 10.95 -11.68
CA ILE A 113 -11.60 11.89 -11.26
C ILE A 113 -12.10 12.69 -10.07
N ASP A 114 -11.35 12.71 -8.97
CA ASP A 114 -11.60 13.68 -7.89
C ASP A 114 -11.24 15.10 -8.32
N LEU A 115 -11.88 16.09 -7.72
CA LEU A 115 -11.67 17.53 -7.97
C LEU A 115 -10.19 17.93 -7.97
N SER A 116 -9.41 17.34 -7.05
CA SER A 116 -7.97 17.59 -6.92
C SER A 116 -7.16 17.26 -8.16
N PHE A 117 -7.67 16.44 -9.08
CA PHE A 117 -6.91 15.90 -10.20
C PHE A 117 -7.44 16.37 -11.57
N VAL A 118 -8.42 17.28 -11.60
CA VAL A 118 -9.01 17.76 -12.85
C VAL A 118 -7.97 18.46 -13.70
N GLU A 119 -7.20 19.41 -13.16
CA GLU A 119 -6.13 20.12 -13.89
C GLU A 119 -5.04 19.16 -14.40
N LEU A 120 -4.68 18.16 -13.60
CA LEU A 120 -3.73 17.12 -14.01
C LEU A 120 -4.25 16.36 -15.24
N VAL A 121 -5.50 15.91 -15.22
CA VAL A 121 -6.08 15.16 -16.34
C VAL A 121 -6.31 16.04 -17.57
N GLU A 122 -6.65 17.32 -17.39
CA GLU A 122 -6.68 18.30 -18.50
C GLU A 122 -5.34 18.37 -19.24
N SER A 123 -4.23 18.28 -18.52
CA SER A 123 -2.90 18.31 -19.13
C SER A 123 -2.54 17.03 -19.91
N LEU A 124 -3.28 15.95 -19.70
CA LEU A 124 -3.05 14.64 -20.33
C LEU A 124 -4.07 14.33 -21.43
N GLU A 125 -5.20 15.04 -21.52
CA GLU A 125 -6.36 14.66 -22.34
C GLU A 125 -5.99 14.36 -23.81
N ASP A 126 -5.15 15.19 -24.42
CA ASP A 126 -4.78 15.05 -25.83
C ASP A 126 -3.98 13.76 -26.12
N ASP A 127 -3.37 13.16 -25.09
CA ASP A 127 -2.59 11.92 -25.18
C ASP A 127 -3.39 10.68 -24.74
N LEU A 128 -4.67 10.83 -24.34
CA LEU A 128 -5.54 9.74 -23.90
C LEU A 128 -6.45 9.24 -25.03
N SER A 129 -5.93 8.31 -25.83
CA SER A 129 -6.54 7.91 -27.12
C SER A 129 -7.88 7.16 -27.00
N ASP A 130 -8.09 6.38 -25.92
CA ASP A 130 -9.23 5.45 -25.77
C ASP A 130 -10.31 5.96 -24.82
N VAL A 131 -10.04 7.06 -24.11
CA VAL A 131 -10.95 7.63 -23.11
C VAL A 131 -12.13 8.32 -23.80
N LYS A 132 -13.34 7.81 -23.59
CA LYS A 132 -14.59 8.32 -24.17
C LYS A 132 -15.17 9.52 -23.41
N GLY A 133 -14.86 9.63 -22.13
CA GLY A 133 -15.36 10.70 -21.29
C GLY A 133 -14.81 10.66 -19.86
N PHE A 134 -15.07 11.72 -19.12
CA PHE A 134 -14.56 11.97 -17.79
C PHE A 134 -15.71 12.17 -16.83
N ILE A 135 -15.70 11.46 -15.71
CA ILE A 135 -16.69 11.58 -14.65
C ILE A 135 -16.01 12.23 -13.44
N ILE A 136 -16.43 13.46 -13.10
CA ILE A 136 -15.89 14.13 -11.93
C ILE A 136 -16.67 13.68 -10.70
N LEU A 137 -15.93 13.15 -9.71
CA LEU A 137 -16.46 12.57 -8.47
C LEU A 137 -16.93 13.68 -7.50
N THR A 138 -17.94 14.41 -7.90
CA THR A 138 -18.53 15.54 -7.16
C THR A 138 -20.01 15.65 -7.43
N ASP A 139 -20.67 16.62 -6.77
CA ASP A 139 -22.04 17.04 -7.03
C ASP A 139 -22.08 18.26 -7.97
N LYS A 140 -23.28 18.60 -8.40
CA LYS A 140 -23.52 19.68 -9.38
C LYS A 140 -23.06 21.05 -8.89
N ASP A 141 -23.19 21.31 -7.60
CA ASP A 141 -22.89 22.63 -7.01
C ASP A 141 -21.35 22.85 -6.91
N ASN A 142 -20.60 21.76 -6.87
CA ASN A 142 -19.15 21.76 -6.78
C ASN A 142 -18.44 21.42 -8.10
N MET A 143 -19.19 21.31 -9.21
CA MET A 143 -18.58 21.04 -10.53
C MET A 143 -17.64 22.19 -10.93
N PRO A 144 -16.35 21.90 -11.24
CA PRO A 144 -15.41 22.91 -11.66
C PRO A 144 -15.67 23.35 -13.11
N GLU A 145 -15.23 24.55 -13.47
CA GLU A 145 -14.98 24.86 -14.87
C GLU A 145 -13.79 24.02 -15.36
N THR A 146 -13.95 23.35 -16.50
CA THR A 146 -12.92 22.45 -17.03
C THR A 146 -12.87 22.50 -18.55
N LYS A 147 -11.70 22.21 -19.12
CA LYS A 147 -11.48 22.10 -20.57
C LYS A 147 -11.69 20.67 -21.07
N LEU A 148 -11.82 19.69 -20.19
CA LEU A 148 -12.05 18.30 -20.57
C LEU A 148 -13.31 18.16 -21.41
N LYS A 149 -13.26 17.30 -22.42
CA LYS A 149 -14.38 16.99 -23.31
C LYS A 149 -15.24 15.87 -22.70
N ASN A 150 -16.56 15.88 -22.98
CA ASN A 150 -17.45 14.82 -22.53
C ASN A 150 -17.44 14.60 -21.01
N VAL A 151 -17.53 15.69 -20.25
CA VAL A 151 -17.52 15.66 -18.78
C VAL A 151 -18.92 15.43 -18.23
N ILE A 152 -19.01 14.58 -17.23
CA ILE A 152 -20.24 14.24 -16.50
C ILE A 152 -19.98 14.42 -15.00
N CYS A 153 -20.96 15.00 -14.28
CA CYS A 153 -20.97 15.01 -12.82
C CYS A 153 -21.37 13.63 -12.28
N TYR A 154 -20.67 13.09 -11.30
CA TYR A 154 -20.95 11.77 -10.74
C TYR A 154 -22.37 11.67 -10.15
N GLU A 155 -22.78 12.67 -9.33
CA GLU A 155 -24.11 12.64 -8.73
C GLU A 155 -25.22 12.77 -9.79
N ASP A 156 -25.00 13.55 -10.86
CA ASP A 156 -25.95 13.63 -11.98
C ASP A 156 -26.01 12.31 -12.75
N LEU A 157 -24.86 11.62 -12.94
CA LEU A 157 -24.79 10.33 -13.64
C LEU A 157 -25.68 9.27 -12.98
N ILE A 158 -25.73 9.23 -11.66
CA ILE A 158 -26.48 8.20 -10.92
C ILE A 158 -27.86 8.66 -10.44
N SER A 159 -28.18 9.96 -10.48
CA SER A 159 -29.38 10.54 -9.83
C SER A 159 -30.70 9.89 -10.26
N GLU A 160 -30.88 9.70 -11.57
CA GLU A 160 -32.11 9.20 -12.18
C GLU A 160 -32.14 7.66 -12.34
N GLU A 161 -31.05 6.98 -11.95
CA GLU A 161 -30.94 5.53 -12.12
C GLU A 161 -31.69 4.78 -11.00
N SER A 162 -32.14 3.56 -11.32
CA SER A 162 -32.84 2.68 -10.39
C SER A 162 -31.90 2.20 -9.26
N GLU A 163 -32.46 2.06 -8.07
CA GLU A 163 -31.80 1.39 -6.93
C GLU A 163 -31.84 -0.15 -7.07
N ASP A 164 -32.62 -0.67 -8.02
CA ASP A 164 -32.70 -2.08 -8.36
C ASP A 164 -31.77 -2.38 -9.52
N PHE A 165 -30.96 -3.42 -9.37
CA PHE A 165 -30.07 -3.95 -10.39
C PHE A 165 -29.80 -5.43 -10.12
N ASP A 166 -30.04 -6.27 -11.11
CA ASP A 166 -29.74 -7.70 -11.03
C ASP A 166 -28.28 -7.92 -11.42
N TRP A 167 -27.42 -8.18 -10.41
CA TRP A 167 -26.00 -8.43 -10.65
C TRP A 167 -25.82 -9.67 -11.53
N PRO A 168 -25.07 -9.56 -12.64
CA PRO A 168 -24.81 -10.72 -13.50
C PRO A 168 -23.93 -11.75 -12.79
N GLU A 169 -24.26 -13.04 -13.01
CA GLU A 169 -23.39 -14.13 -12.61
C GLU A 169 -22.36 -14.42 -13.69
N PHE A 170 -21.11 -14.60 -13.29
CA PHE A 170 -19.99 -14.97 -14.15
C PHE A 170 -18.92 -15.74 -13.37
N ASP A 171 -17.92 -16.26 -14.06
CA ASP A 171 -16.80 -16.99 -13.45
C ASP A 171 -16.05 -16.09 -12.45
N GLU A 172 -15.83 -16.58 -11.22
CA GLU A 172 -15.07 -15.89 -10.17
C GLU A 172 -13.63 -15.53 -10.55
N ASN A 173 -13.08 -16.17 -11.58
CA ASN A 173 -11.78 -15.83 -12.15
C ASN A 173 -11.85 -14.63 -13.14
N THR A 174 -13.03 -14.07 -13.40
CA THR A 174 -13.18 -12.82 -14.13
C THR A 174 -12.38 -11.71 -13.43
N ALA A 175 -11.74 -10.85 -14.23
CA ALA A 175 -11.01 -9.69 -13.71
C ALA A 175 -11.93 -8.71 -12.99
N SER A 176 -11.49 -8.13 -11.90
CA SER A 176 -12.23 -7.17 -11.08
C SER A 176 -11.54 -5.84 -10.93
N SER A 177 -10.22 -5.86 -10.76
CA SER A 177 -9.42 -4.65 -10.64
C SER A 177 -8.02 -4.83 -11.24
N LEU A 178 -7.43 -3.71 -11.65
CA LEU A 178 -6.10 -3.63 -12.24
C LEU A 178 -5.29 -2.60 -11.44
N CYS A 179 -4.18 -3.04 -10.86
CA CYS A 179 -3.27 -2.19 -10.11
C CYS A 179 -1.89 -2.20 -10.76
N TYR A 180 -1.31 -1.02 -10.96
CA TYR A 180 0.03 -0.93 -11.51
C TYR A 180 1.09 -0.81 -10.42
N THR A 181 2.23 -1.46 -10.65
CA THR A 181 3.43 -1.29 -9.82
C THR A 181 4.04 0.09 -10.06
N SER A 182 4.85 0.58 -9.12
CA SER A 182 5.47 1.91 -9.22
C SER A 182 6.57 2.05 -10.29
N GLY A 183 6.91 0.96 -11.00
CA GLY A 183 7.82 1.01 -12.14
C GLY A 183 9.22 1.56 -11.85
N THR A 184 9.86 1.12 -10.75
CA THR A 184 11.22 1.57 -10.39
C THR A 184 12.30 1.21 -11.42
N THR A 185 11.97 0.32 -12.37
CA THR A 185 12.87 -0.10 -13.46
C THR A 185 12.06 -0.28 -14.75
N GLY A 186 11.79 0.82 -15.46
CA GLY A 186 11.03 0.81 -16.71
C GLY A 186 9.54 1.16 -16.52
N ASN A 187 8.70 0.84 -17.50
CA ASN A 187 7.27 1.14 -17.43
C ASN A 187 6.57 0.37 -16.30
N PRO A 188 5.58 0.99 -15.63
CA PRO A 188 4.75 0.31 -14.65
C PRO A 188 4.12 -0.97 -15.21
N LYS A 189 4.13 -2.04 -14.41
CA LYS A 189 3.53 -3.33 -14.80
C LYS A 189 2.15 -3.45 -14.16
N GLY A 190 1.14 -3.82 -14.95
CA GLY A 190 -0.22 -4.04 -14.46
C GLY A 190 -0.36 -5.43 -13.83
N VAL A 191 -1.02 -5.50 -12.68
CA VAL A 191 -1.41 -6.75 -12.01
C VAL A 191 -2.94 -6.81 -11.96
N LEU A 192 -3.49 -7.82 -12.60
CA LEU A 192 -4.93 -8.00 -12.74
C LEU A 192 -5.45 -8.92 -11.63
N TYR A 193 -6.32 -8.41 -10.77
CA TYR A 193 -6.97 -9.19 -9.72
C TYR A 193 -8.29 -9.77 -10.22
N SER A 194 -8.56 -11.02 -9.88
CA SER A 194 -9.87 -11.64 -10.11
C SER A 194 -10.83 -11.35 -8.96
N HIS A 195 -12.14 -11.54 -9.19
CA HIS A 195 -13.12 -11.54 -8.11
C HIS A 195 -12.71 -12.54 -7.01
N ARG A 196 -12.31 -13.76 -7.41
CA ARG A 196 -11.84 -14.80 -6.51
C ARG A 196 -10.67 -14.35 -5.64
N SER A 197 -9.59 -13.82 -6.24
CA SER A 197 -8.41 -13.40 -5.47
C SER A 197 -8.74 -12.27 -4.49
N THR A 198 -9.60 -11.32 -4.90
CA THR A 198 -10.06 -10.21 -4.07
C THR A 198 -10.88 -10.68 -2.87
N VAL A 199 -11.86 -11.57 -3.09
CA VAL A 199 -12.71 -12.10 -2.00
C VAL A 199 -11.89 -12.96 -1.04
N LEU A 200 -11.01 -13.84 -1.55
CA LEU A 200 -10.11 -14.63 -0.70
C LEU A 200 -9.16 -13.74 0.12
N HIS A 201 -8.59 -12.72 -0.49
CA HIS A 201 -7.73 -11.77 0.22
C HIS A 201 -8.50 -11.00 1.30
N ALA A 202 -9.72 -10.51 1.01
CA ALA A 202 -10.58 -9.85 2.00
C ALA A 202 -10.85 -10.77 3.20
N TRP A 203 -11.04 -12.06 2.95
CA TRP A 203 -11.23 -13.06 4.02
C TRP A 203 -9.97 -13.28 4.83
N ILE A 204 -8.82 -13.38 4.17
CA ILE A 204 -7.52 -13.56 4.82
C ILE A 204 -7.19 -12.36 5.71
N VAL A 205 -7.29 -11.13 5.19
CA VAL A 205 -6.97 -9.92 5.96
C VAL A 205 -7.88 -9.74 7.17
N SER A 206 -9.13 -10.21 7.09
CA SER A 206 -10.10 -10.14 8.20
C SER A 206 -9.91 -11.23 9.25
N SER A 207 -9.08 -12.23 8.99
CA SER A 207 -8.90 -13.36 9.91
C SER A 207 -8.36 -12.95 11.28
N GLY A 208 -8.57 -13.81 12.28
CA GLY A 208 -8.05 -13.62 13.64
C GLY A 208 -6.52 -13.54 13.72
N ASN A 209 -5.83 -13.97 12.67
CA ASN A 209 -4.37 -13.94 12.55
C ASN A 209 -3.86 -12.72 11.76
N VAL A 210 -4.72 -11.76 11.42
CA VAL A 210 -4.34 -10.51 10.74
C VAL A 210 -5.06 -9.33 11.40
N ALA A 211 -5.97 -8.67 10.72
CA ALA A 211 -6.61 -7.43 11.18
C ALA A 211 -7.84 -7.66 12.08
N LYS A 212 -8.27 -8.90 12.28
CA LYS A 212 -9.41 -9.28 13.16
C LYS A 212 -10.70 -8.49 12.87
N VAL A 213 -10.97 -8.20 11.60
CA VAL A 213 -12.12 -7.38 11.19
C VAL A 213 -13.44 -8.06 11.56
N SER A 214 -14.32 -7.30 12.19
CA SER A 214 -15.66 -7.72 12.61
C SER A 214 -16.64 -6.54 12.55
N SER A 215 -17.92 -6.78 12.79
CA SER A 215 -18.94 -5.73 12.84
C SER A 215 -18.78 -4.73 14.00
N SER A 216 -17.88 -4.99 14.95
CA SER A 216 -17.54 -4.04 16.00
C SER A 216 -16.28 -3.21 15.68
N THR A 217 -15.58 -3.53 14.60
CA THR A 217 -14.34 -2.86 14.21
C THR A 217 -14.63 -1.52 13.52
N VAL A 218 -13.90 -0.48 13.92
CA VAL A 218 -13.90 0.83 13.23
C VAL A 218 -12.52 1.03 12.59
N ILE A 219 -12.48 1.09 11.26
CA ILE A 219 -11.24 1.11 10.49
C ILE A 219 -11.00 2.47 9.86
N LEU A 220 -9.82 3.05 10.09
CA LEU A 220 -9.32 4.23 9.36
C LEU A 220 -8.17 3.81 8.44
N PRO A 221 -8.46 3.44 7.16
CA PRO A 221 -7.44 3.09 6.19
C PRO A 221 -6.85 4.36 5.59
N VAL A 222 -5.68 4.77 6.08
CA VAL A 222 -4.92 5.89 5.49
C VAL A 222 -4.18 5.43 4.23
N VAL A 223 -3.93 4.14 4.10
CA VAL A 223 -3.44 3.52 2.85
C VAL A 223 -4.38 3.83 1.69
N PRO A 224 -3.84 4.31 0.55
CA PRO A 224 -4.69 4.83 -0.51
C PRO A 224 -5.44 3.74 -1.28
N MET A 225 -6.70 4.01 -1.61
CA MET A 225 -7.51 3.16 -2.48
C MET A 225 -6.94 3.09 -3.90
N PHE A 226 -6.27 4.13 -4.37
CA PHE A 226 -5.60 4.11 -5.66
C PHE A 226 -4.32 3.23 -5.70
N HIS A 227 -3.93 2.63 -4.59
CA HIS A 227 -2.79 1.72 -4.52
C HIS A 227 -3.20 0.41 -3.85
N VAL A 228 -3.14 -0.68 -4.60
CA VAL A 228 -3.51 -2.04 -4.19
C VAL A 228 -4.82 -2.09 -3.39
N ASN A 229 -5.78 -1.26 -3.82
CA ASN A 229 -7.16 -1.23 -3.31
C ASN A 229 -7.24 -1.02 -1.79
N ALA A 230 -6.43 -0.12 -1.23
CA ALA A 230 -6.31 0.09 0.23
C ALA A 230 -6.13 -1.23 1.00
N TRP A 231 -5.25 -2.11 0.48
CA TRP A 231 -4.94 -3.43 1.03
C TRP A 231 -6.18 -4.33 1.20
N GLY A 232 -7.18 -4.17 0.34
CA GLY A 232 -8.42 -4.97 0.33
C GLY A 232 -9.42 -4.64 1.43
N ILE A 233 -9.16 -3.63 2.25
CA ILE A 233 -10.01 -3.23 3.38
C ILE A 233 -11.43 -2.81 2.98
N PRO A 234 -11.68 -2.08 1.88
CA PRO A 234 -13.03 -1.78 1.46
C PRO A 234 -13.91 -3.03 1.26
N TYR A 235 -13.33 -4.10 0.72
CA TYR A 235 -14.01 -5.38 0.55
C TYR A 235 -14.18 -6.14 1.88
N ALA A 236 -13.15 -6.13 2.72
CA ALA A 236 -13.19 -6.75 4.05
C ALA A 236 -14.24 -6.11 4.95
N ALA A 237 -14.35 -4.79 4.93
CA ALA A 237 -15.34 -4.07 5.71
C ALA A 237 -16.78 -4.40 5.26
N ALA A 238 -17.04 -4.48 3.96
CA ALA A 238 -18.33 -4.92 3.44
C ALA A 238 -18.65 -6.38 3.81
N MET A 239 -17.64 -7.26 3.77
CA MET A 239 -17.79 -8.68 4.12
C MET A 239 -18.20 -8.88 5.59
N PHE A 240 -17.70 -8.05 6.52
CA PHE A 240 -17.86 -8.24 7.97
C PHE A 240 -18.67 -7.14 8.66
N GLY A 241 -19.13 -6.13 7.93
CA GLY A 241 -19.91 -5.02 8.48
C GLY A 241 -19.12 -4.06 9.37
N ALA A 242 -17.81 -3.94 9.15
CA ALA A 242 -16.97 -3.00 9.88
C ALA A 242 -17.25 -1.55 9.44
N LYS A 243 -17.26 -0.62 10.39
CA LYS A 243 -17.35 0.81 10.07
C LYS A 243 -16.08 1.27 9.36
N LEU A 244 -16.24 1.97 8.23
CA LEU A 244 -15.13 2.57 7.48
C LEU A 244 -15.07 4.08 7.69
N VAL A 245 -13.85 4.61 7.86
CA VAL A 245 -13.59 6.04 7.97
C VAL A 245 -12.54 6.44 6.94
N PHE A 246 -12.95 7.07 5.84
CA PHE A 246 -12.05 7.48 4.78
C PHE A 246 -11.49 8.90 5.03
N PRO A 247 -10.16 9.07 5.01
CA PRO A 247 -9.51 10.34 5.35
C PRO A 247 -9.61 11.41 4.25
N GLY A 248 -9.99 11.04 3.01
CA GLY A 248 -9.93 11.94 1.87
C GLY A 248 -8.50 12.39 1.54
N PRO A 249 -8.31 13.65 1.07
CA PRO A 249 -7.01 14.13 0.62
C PRO A 249 -6.05 14.55 1.75
N LYS A 250 -6.55 14.76 2.99
CA LYS A 250 -5.77 15.31 4.10
C LYS A 250 -5.19 14.20 4.97
N LEU A 251 -3.90 13.93 4.80
CA LEU A 251 -3.19 12.81 5.44
C LEU A 251 -2.10 13.28 6.43
N ASP A 252 -2.10 14.56 6.81
CA ASP A 252 -1.25 15.10 7.86
C ASP A 252 -1.70 14.64 9.25
N GLY A 253 -0.79 14.75 10.24
CA GLY A 253 -1.03 14.24 11.59
C GLY A 253 -2.23 14.86 12.29
N GLU A 254 -2.48 16.16 12.10
CA GLU A 254 -3.63 16.87 12.68
C GLU A 254 -4.94 16.35 12.09
N SER A 255 -5.02 16.30 10.75
CA SER A 255 -6.21 15.85 10.03
C SER A 255 -6.58 14.39 10.31
N ILE A 256 -5.56 13.52 10.49
CA ILE A 256 -5.77 12.12 10.89
C ILE A 256 -6.25 12.05 12.35
N HIS A 257 -5.63 12.81 13.25
CA HIS A 257 -6.03 12.86 14.65
C HIS A 257 -7.49 13.36 14.82
N GLU A 258 -7.93 14.36 14.06
CA GLU A 258 -9.34 14.81 14.06
C GLU A 258 -10.32 13.66 13.77
N LEU A 259 -10.00 12.79 12.80
CA LEU A 259 -10.83 11.62 12.50
C LEU A 259 -10.73 10.55 13.59
N ILE A 260 -9.58 10.36 14.20
CA ILE A 260 -9.42 9.44 15.34
C ILE A 260 -10.29 9.91 16.52
N GLU A 261 -10.29 11.21 16.81
CA GLU A 261 -11.10 11.77 17.89
C GLU A 261 -12.61 11.72 17.63
N SER A 262 -13.03 12.00 16.39
CA SER A 262 -14.46 12.04 16.04
C SER A 262 -15.06 10.66 15.81
N GLU A 263 -14.33 9.74 15.19
CA GLU A 263 -14.85 8.44 14.73
C GLU A 263 -14.43 7.26 15.60
N LYS A 264 -13.42 7.47 16.48
CA LYS A 264 -12.90 6.48 17.43
C LYS A 264 -12.52 5.15 16.76
N PRO A 265 -11.66 5.16 15.71
CA PRO A 265 -11.18 3.91 15.14
C PRO A 265 -10.35 3.12 16.14
N ASP A 266 -10.51 1.79 16.09
CA ASP A 266 -9.67 0.83 16.82
C ASP A 266 -8.54 0.27 15.96
N LEU A 267 -8.68 0.35 14.62
CA LEU A 267 -7.70 -0.13 13.66
C LEU A 267 -7.28 0.98 12.69
N LEU A 268 -6.00 1.31 12.68
CA LEU A 268 -5.39 2.21 11.70
C LEU A 268 -4.55 1.42 10.70
N MET A 269 -4.49 1.88 9.43
CA MET A 269 -3.66 1.25 8.40
C MET A 269 -2.94 2.32 7.58
N GLY A 270 -1.61 2.25 7.55
CA GLY A 270 -0.81 3.29 6.88
C GLY A 270 0.63 2.86 6.58
N VAL A 271 1.38 3.79 6.01
CA VAL A 271 2.81 3.64 5.72
C VAL A 271 3.65 4.40 6.76
N PRO A 272 4.95 4.08 6.93
CA PRO A 272 5.77 4.69 7.98
C PRO A 272 5.76 6.23 7.98
N THR A 273 5.81 6.88 6.82
CA THR A 273 5.81 8.35 6.71
C THR A 273 4.55 9.00 7.28
N VAL A 274 3.40 8.35 7.13
CA VAL A 274 2.13 8.81 7.72
C VAL A 274 2.17 8.69 9.24
N TRP A 275 2.67 7.58 9.74
CA TRP A 275 2.78 7.35 11.19
C TRP A 275 3.79 8.27 11.86
N LEU A 276 4.92 8.57 11.22
CA LEU A 276 5.86 9.58 11.70
C LEU A 276 5.19 10.96 11.83
N GLY A 277 4.42 11.38 10.82
CA GLY A 277 3.66 12.63 10.86
C GLY A 277 2.63 12.68 11.99
N LEU A 278 1.92 11.56 12.22
CA LEU A 278 0.98 11.45 13.33
C LEU A 278 1.69 11.53 14.69
N LEU A 279 2.76 10.76 14.92
CA LEU A 279 3.53 10.76 16.16
C LEU A 279 4.15 12.14 16.47
N GLN A 280 4.68 12.83 15.46
CA GLN A 280 5.17 14.21 15.59
C GLN A 280 4.05 15.17 16.04
N TYR A 281 2.88 15.09 15.44
CA TYR A 281 1.73 15.89 15.84
C TYR A 281 1.29 15.60 17.29
N LEU A 282 1.18 14.33 17.66
CA LEU A 282 0.80 13.91 19.02
C LEU A 282 1.78 14.41 20.05
N SER A 283 3.08 14.26 19.80
CA SER A 283 4.16 14.75 20.70
C SER A 283 4.13 16.28 20.83
N GLY A 284 3.95 17.02 19.73
CA GLY A 284 3.93 18.49 19.73
C GLY A 284 2.65 19.09 20.34
N SER A 285 1.52 18.39 20.28
CA SER A 285 0.22 18.87 20.74
C SER A 285 -0.23 18.30 22.10
N ASN A 286 0.52 17.38 22.67
CA ASN A 286 0.16 16.62 23.89
C ASN A 286 -1.21 15.93 23.76
N LYS A 287 -1.49 15.35 22.59
CA LYS A 287 -2.71 14.61 22.27
C LYS A 287 -2.51 13.11 22.39
N THR A 288 -3.61 12.37 22.53
CA THR A 288 -3.63 10.89 22.62
C THR A 288 -4.49 10.28 21.53
N ILE A 289 -4.41 8.96 21.37
CA ILE A 289 -5.20 8.17 20.43
C ILE A 289 -5.81 6.96 21.15
N ASP A 290 -6.45 7.18 22.28
CA ASP A 290 -6.88 6.16 23.25
C ASP A 290 -7.88 5.14 22.69
N SER A 291 -8.57 5.41 21.57
CA SER A 291 -9.45 4.45 20.91
C SER A 291 -8.74 3.40 20.08
N VAL A 292 -7.47 3.64 19.73
CA VAL A 292 -6.72 2.80 18.79
C VAL A 292 -6.08 1.64 19.53
N ASP A 293 -6.45 0.41 19.15
CA ASP A 293 -5.81 -0.81 19.67
C ASP A 293 -4.61 -1.24 18.81
N THR A 294 -4.74 -1.11 17.50
CA THR A 294 -3.76 -1.60 16.54
C THR A 294 -3.53 -0.60 15.41
N ALA A 295 -2.28 -0.35 15.08
CA ALA A 295 -1.89 0.33 13.85
C ALA A 295 -1.11 -0.66 12.97
N LEU A 296 -1.57 -0.86 11.72
CA LEU A 296 -0.85 -1.67 10.75
C LEU A 296 0.08 -0.76 9.96
N VAL A 297 1.34 -1.15 9.86
CA VAL A 297 2.36 -0.49 9.05
C VAL A 297 2.90 -1.45 7.99
N GLY A 298 3.05 -0.97 6.77
CA GLY A 298 3.58 -1.75 5.66
C GLY A 298 4.05 -0.86 4.52
N GLY A 299 4.51 -1.47 3.45
CA GLY A 299 5.04 -0.75 2.29
C GLY A 299 6.51 -0.34 2.40
N ALA A 300 7.03 -0.13 3.61
CA ALA A 300 8.45 0.03 3.93
C ALA A 300 8.72 -0.55 5.33
N ALA A 301 9.99 -0.65 5.71
CA ALA A 301 10.39 -1.13 7.03
C ALA A 301 9.90 -0.17 8.13
N ALA A 302 9.41 -0.73 9.24
CA ALA A 302 9.03 0.05 10.42
C ALA A 302 10.25 0.24 11.33
N PRO A 303 10.71 1.48 11.58
CA PRO A 303 11.79 1.72 12.52
C PRO A 303 11.42 1.27 13.93
N ARG A 304 12.39 0.68 14.66
CA ARG A 304 12.18 0.26 16.05
C ARG A 304 11.65 1.37 16.93
N ALA A 305 12.18 2.59 16.78
CA ALA A 305 11.74 3.76 17.55
C ALA A 305 10.23 4.05 17.36
N MET A 306 9.71 3.85 16.16
CA MET A 306 8.27 3.99 15.87
C MET A 306 7.45 2.93 16.61
N ILE A 307 7.90 1.67 16.63
CA ILE A 307 7.23 0.57 17.34
C ILE A 307 7.16 0.90 18.85
N GLN A 308 8.30 1.31 19.42
CA GLN A 308 8.40 1.70 20.84
C GLN A 308 7.49 2.88 21.17
N GLU A 309 7.47 3.92 20.34
CA GLU A 309 6.67 5.12 20.60
C GLU A 309 5.16 4.83 20.59
N PHE A 310 4.67 4.06 19.61
CA PHE A 310 3.29 3.64 19.58
C PHE A 310 2.90 2.83 20.83
N GLU A 311 3.74 1.91 21.25
CA GLU A 311 3.43 1.02 22.37
C GLU A 311 3.61 1.70 23.73
N GLU A 312 4.74 2.37 23.96
CA GLU A 312 5.07 2.96 25.27
C GLU A 312 4.27 4.23 25.58
N LYS A 313 4.04 5.08 24.56
CA LYS A 313 3.36 6.37 24.78
C LYS A 313 1.85 6.31 24.54
N HIS A 314 1.41 5.42 23.62
CA HIS A 314 0.03 5.39 23.17
C HIS A 314 -0.68 4.07 23.44
N ASN A 315 0.01 3.04 23.94
CA ASN A 315 -0.51 1.67 24.18
C ASN A 315 -1.14 1.05 22.93
N VAL A 316 -0.60 1.35 21.75
CA VAL A 316 -1.03 0.85 20.45
C VAL A 316 -0.06 -0.21 19.96
N PHE A 317 -0.56 -1.40 19.61
CA PHE A 317 0.26 -2.43 19.00
C PHE A 317 0.54 -2.09 17.53
N LEU A 318 1.81 -1.86 17.18
CA LEU A 318 2.21 -1.63 15.78
C LEU A 318 2.45 -2.97 15.08
N MET A 319 1.49 -3.37 14.25
CA MET A 319 1.56 -4.59 13.45
C MET A 319 2.37 -4.32 12.16
N HIS A 320 3.53 -4.95 12.03
CA HIS A 320 4.35 -4.82 10.82
C HIS A 320 3.92 -5.86 9.78
N GLY A 321 3.45 -5.40 8.63
CA GLY A 321 3.02 -6.22 7.51
C GLY A 321 3.93 -6.08 6.28
N TRP A 322 3.96 -7.12 5.47
CA TRP A 322 4.62 -7.12 4.17
C TRP A 322 3.70 -7.70 3.09
N GLY A 323 3.80 -7.12 1.93
CA GLY A 323 3.12 -7.56 0.73
C GLY A 323 3.52 -6.72 -0.46
N MET A 324 2.95 -7.05 -1.61
CA MET A 324 3.23 -6.35 -2.86
C MET A 324 2.04 -6.45 -3.80
N THR A 325 2.02 -5.61 -4.83
CA THR A 325 0.92 -5.58 -5.82
C THR A 325 0.66 -6.97 -6.39
N GLU A 326 1.70 -7.76 -6.62
CA GLU A 326 1.65 -9.11 -7.16
C GLU A 326 1.04 -10.16 -6.21
N MET A 327 0.65 -9.77 -4.98
CA MET A 327 0.13 -10.68 -3.94
C MET A 327 -1.29 -10.37 -3.47
N SER A 328 -1.99 -9.41 -4.05
CA SER A 328 -3.40 -8.99 -3.82
C SER A 328 -3.74 -8.21 -2.52
N PRO A 329 -2.88 -7.48 -1.76
CA PRO A 329 -1.41 -7.46 -1.78
C PRO A 329 -0.72 -8.18 -0.61
N LEU A 330 -1.41 -8.52 0.51
CA LEU A 330 -0.81 -8.89 1.77
C LEU A 330 -0.25 -10.32 1.77
N GLY A 331 0.99 -10.48 2.25
CA GLY A 331 1.66 -11.77 2.32
C GLY A 331 1.95 -12.25 3.75
N THR A 332 2.44 -11.36 4.61
CA THR A 332 2.81 -11.67 5.99
C THR A 332 2.48 -10.52 6.93
N ALA A 333 2.29 -10.80 8.23
CA ALA A 333 2.27 -9.79 9.28
C ALA A 333 2.76 -10.34 10.61
N THR A 334 3.29 -9.45 11.48
CA THR A 334 3.63 -9.75 12.86
C THR A 334 2.42 -9.49 13.74
N VAL A 335 1.63 -10.52 13.96
CA VAL A 335 0.38 -10.44 14.73
C VAL A 335 0.69 -10.59 16.22
N LYS A 336 0.01 -9.83 17.07
CA LYS A 336 0.11 -9.95 18.53
C LYS A 336 -0.32 -11.36 18.98
N THR A 337 0.57 -12.06 19.67
CA THR A 337 0.32 -13.40 20.23
C THR A 337 0.38 -13.37 21.74
N ALA A 338 -0.23 -14.37 22.40
CA ALA A 338 -0.17 -14.51 23.85
C ALA A 338 1.28 -14.73 24.38
N GLU A 339 2.18 -15.24 23.53
CA GLU A 339 3.59 -15.40 23.88
C GLU A 339 4.28 -14.04 24.03
N MET A 340 3.94 -13.08 23.17
CA MET A 340 4.49 -11.73 23.22
C MET A 340 4.17 -10.98 24.52
N ASP A 341 3.05 -11.28 25.16
CA ASP A 341 2.68 -10.67 26.46
C ASP A 341 3.60 -11.14 27.60
N ASN A 342 4.34 -12.24 27.41
CA ASN A 342 5.28 -12.81 28.39
C ASN A 342 6.75 -12.64 27.97
N MET A 343 7.03 -12.01 26.83
CA MET A 343 8.39 -11.70 26.38
C MET A 343 8.97 -10.48 27.09
N ASP A 344 10.30 -10.45 27.22
CA ASP A 344 10.99 -9.20 27.52
C ASP A 344 10.71 -8.18 26.41
N LEU A 345 10.62 -6.89 26.79
CA LEU A 345 10.25 -5.82 25.85
C LEU A 345 11.21 -5.74 24.66
N GLU A 346 12.50 -5.90 24.89
CA GLU A 346 13.53 -5.84 23.84
C GLU A 346 13.33 -6.96 22.82
N ASP A 347 13.14 -8.21 23.28
CA ASP A 347 12.89 -9.38 22.42
C ASP A 347 11.60 -9.20 21.62
N ARG A 348 10.57 -8.60 22.25
CA ARG A 348 9.28 -8.32 21.60
C ARG A 348 9.44 -7.28 20.50
N TYR A 349 10.18 -6.20 20.71
CA TYR A 349 10.45 -5.20 19.68
C TYR A 349 11.28 -5.75 18.54
N ASP A 350 12.27 -6.61 18.81
CA ASP A 350 13.04 -7.32 17.78
C ASP A 350 12.13 -8.22 16.92
N LEU A 351 11.13 -8.84 17.53
CA LEU A 351 10.15 -9.64 16.80
C LEU A 351 9.19 -8.78 15.95
N GLN A 352 8.76 -7.63 16.48
CA GLN A 352 7.86 -6.70 15.78
C GLN A 352 8.53 -5.99 14.58
N GLN A 353 9.85 -5.82 14.59
CA GLN A 353 10.60 -5.31 13.43
C GLN A 353 10.55 -6.26 12.23
N LYS A 354 10.40 -7.58 12.47
CA LYS A 354 10.25 -8.57 11.40
C LYS A 354 8.85 -8.44 10.78
N GLN A 355 8.73 -8.78 9.50
CA GLN A 355 7.46 -8.62 8.77
C GLN A 355 6.53 -9.83 8.94
N GLY A 356 6.71 -10.59 10.01
CA GLY A 356 5.79 -11.62 10.47
C GLY A 356 5.83 -12.94 9.73
N LYS A 357 4.76 -13.72 9.89
CA LYS A 357 4.58 -15.05 9.31
C LYS A 357 3.64 -15.00 8.13
N ALA A 358 3.80 -15.93 7.18
CA ALA A 358 2.88 -16.11 6.07
C ALA A 358 1.49 -16.52 6.55
N PHE A 359 0.47 -16.02 5.87
CA PHE A 359 -0.91 -16.43 6.11
C PHE A 359 -1.23 -17.72 5.39
N PHE A 360 -2.33 -18.39 5.78
CA PHE A 360 -2.86 -19.49 5.01
C PHE A 360 -3.12 -19.05 3.55
N GLY A 361 -2.58 -19.83 2.63
CA GLY A 361 -2.65 -19.50 1.19
C GLY A 361 -1.42 -18.78 0.64
N VAL A 362 -0.42 -18.48 1.47
CA VAL A 362 0.89 -17.97 1.04
C VAL A 362 1.97 -18.93 1.52
N ASP A 363 2.66 -19.57 0.59
CA ASP A 363 3.91 -20.28 0.85
C ASP A 363 5.08 -19.36 0.53
N MET A 364 6.16 -19.48 1.30
CA MET A 364 7.40 -18.71 1.06
C MET A 364 8.64 -19.53 1.33
N THR A 365 9.66 -19.26 0.53
CA THR A 365 11.02 -19.82 0.71
C THR A 365 12.06 -18.80 0.34
N ILE A 366 13.31 -19.07 0.70
CA ILE A 366 14.47 -18.30 0.27
C ILE A 366 15.38 -19.18 -0.58
N ALA A 367 15.95 -18.62 -1.64
CA ALA A 367 16.81 -19.33 -2.58
C ALA A 367 18.09 -18.55 -2.88
N ASP A 368 19.15 -19.27 -3.22
CA ASP A 368 20.39 -18.70 -3.78
C ASP A 368 20.19 -18.23 -5.23
N ASP A 369 21.26 -17.70 -5.85
CA ASP A 369 21.22 -17.22 -7.22
C ASP A 369 21.02 -18.35 -8.25
N ASP A 370 21.37 -19.60 -7.90
CA ASP A 370 21.18 -20.80 -8.72
C ASP A 370 19.77 -21.40 -8.55
N GLY A 371 18.95 -20.87 -7.62
CA GLY A 371 17.59 -21.34 -7.36
C GLY A 371 17.49 -22.46 -6.33
N ASN A 372 18.57 -22.83 -5.63
CA ASN A 372 18.53 -23.83 -4.58
C ASN A 372 17.91 -23.23 -3.30
N GLU A 373 17.02 -23.98 -2.66
CA GLU A 373 16.42 -23.57 -1.39
C GLU A 373 17.46 -23.48 -0.28
N LEU A 374 17.45 -22.36 0.45
CA LEU A 374 18.33 -22.09 1.59
C LEU A 374 17.70 -22.48 2.92
N PRO A 375 18.51 -22.75 3.98
CA PRO A 375 17.99 -23.04 5.32
C PRO A 375 17.15 -21.92 5.89
N LYS A 376 16.06 -22.29 6.60
CA LYS A 376 15.19 -21.38 7.35
C LYS A 376 15.64 -21.29 8.81
N ASP A 377 16.87 -20.83 9.03
CA ASP A 377 17.58 -20.82 10.31
C ASP A 377 17.72 -19.41 10.93
N GLY A 378 17.20 -18.37 10.26
CA GLY A 378 17.34 -16.97 10.66
C GLY A 378 18.73 -16.36 10.37
N ILE A 379 19.65 -17.15 9.78
CA ILE A 379 21.02 -16.76 9.45
C ILE A 379 21.18 -16.66 7.93
N ALA A 380 20.85 -17.74 7.22
CA ALA A 380 20.88 -17.76 5.76
C ALA A 380 19.87 -16.77 5.20
N PHE A 381 20.25 -16.02 4.19
CA PHE A 381 19.41 -15.08 3.47
C PHE A 381 19.56 -15.26 1.96
N GLY A 382 18.52 -14.99 1.22
CA GLY A 382 18.47 -15.18 -0.21
C GLY A 382 17.26 -14.53 -0.84
N ARG A 383 17.09 -14.73 -2.14
CA ARG A 383 15.93 -14.22 -2.88
C ARG A 383 14.64 -14.80 -2.30
N LEU A 384 13.72 -13.94 -1.91
CA LEU A 384 12.42 -14.34 -1.38
C LEU A 384 11.50 -14.77 -2.52
N LEU A 385 11.08 -16.02 -2.49
CA LEU A 385 10.14 -16.61 -3.43
C LEU A 385 8.82 -16.88 -2.73
N VAL A 386 7.71 -16.60 -3.42
CA VAL A 386 6.35 -16.81 -2.88
C VAL A 386 5.47 -17.56 -3.85
N LYS A 387 4.45 -18.27 -3.31
CA LYS A 387 3.50 -19.02 -4.11
C LYS A 387 2.15 -19.09 -3.38
N GLY A 388 1.04 -19.10 -4.14
CA GLY A 388 -0.30 -19.20 -3.55
C GLY A 388 -1.41 -18.73 -4.49
N PRO A 389 -2.69 -18.87 -4.07
CA PRO A 389 -3.85 -18.54 -4.90
C PRO A 389 -4.09 -17.03 -5.10
N THR A 390 -3.43 -16.18 -4.31
CA THR A 390 -3.51 -14.72 -4.43
C THR A 390 -2.27 -14.11 -5.10
N ILE A 391 -1.32 -14.96 -5.55
CA ILE A 391 -0.07 -14.54 -6.18
C ILE A 391 -0.28 -14.44 -7.70
N VAL A 392 0.25 -13.37 -8.29
CA VAL A 392 0.17 -13.10 -9.72
C VAL A 392 0.63 -14.31 -10.55
N GLU A 393 -0.14 -14.65 -11.58
CA GLU A 393 0.26 -15.66 -12.57
C GLU A 393 1.05 -15.03 -13.71
N ARG A 394 0.58 -13.84 -14.14
CA ARG A 394 1.11 -13.12 -15.29
C ARG A 394 0.78 -11.64 -15.15
N TYR A 395 1.70 -10.78 -15.56
CA TYR A 395 1.40 -9.36 -15.65
C TYR A 395 0.41 -9.09 -16.80
N PHE A 396 -0.37 -8.04 -16.65
CA PHE A 396 -1.36 -7.62 -17.65
C PHE A 396 -0.71 -7.42 -19.02
N LYS A 397 -1.28 -8.04 -20.05
CA LYS A 397 -0.77 -8.07 -21.43
C LYS A 397 0.62 -8.68 -21.62
N ALA A 398 1.22 -9.31 -20.61
CA ALA A 398 2.43 -10.08 -20.82
C ALA A 398 2.11 -11.47 -21.39
N GLU A 399 2.97 -12.01 -22.24
CA GLU A 399 2.84 -13.35 -22.81
C GLU A 399 3.36 -14.42 -21.84
N GLU A 400 4.43 -14.13 -21.14
CA GLU A 400 5.13 -15.05 -20.24
C GLU A 400 4.52 -15.08 -18.84
N SER A 401 4.61 -16.24 -18.17
CA SER A 401 4.31 -16.37 -16.75
C SER A 401 5.29 -15.52 -15.93
N ALA A 402 4.79 -14.94 -14.85
CA ALA A 402 5.63 -14.26 -13.84
C ALA A 402 6.26 -15.25 -12.84
N LYS A 403 5.83 -16.53 -12.87
CA LYS A 403 6.31 -17.61 -12.02
C LYS A 403 7.30 -18.49 -12.75
N ASP A 404 8.20 -19.10 -12.00
CA ASP A 404 9.08 -20.15 -12.50
C ASP A 404 8.33 -21.46 -12.84
N GLU A 405 9.06 -22.47 -13.31
CA GLU A 405 8.53 -23.80 -13.65
C GLU A 405 7.92 -24.56 -12.47
N ASN A 406 8.30 -24.21 -11.22
CA ASN A 406 7.81 -24.78 -9.98
C ASN A 406 6.64 -23.98 -9.37
N GLY A 407 6.23 -22.90 -10.04
CA GLY A 407 5.12 -22.03 -9.65
C GLY A 407 5.51 -20.98 -8.59
N TRP A 408 6.80 -20.73 -8.36
CA TRP A 408 7.28 -19.67 -7.49
C TRP A 408 7.40 -18.34 -8.21
N PHE A 409 6.98 -17.29 -7.54
CA PHE A 409 7.16 -15.90 -7.97
C PHE A 409 8.33 -15.29 -7.20
N ASP A 410 9.32 -14.74 -7.92
CA ASP A 410 10.44 -14.00 -7.33
C ASP A 410 9.99 -12.57 -6.99
N THR A 411 10.00 -12.25 -5.71
CA THR A 411 9.52 -10.95 -5.20
C THR A 411 10.48 -9.79 -5.48
N GLY A 412 11.73 -10.09 -5.80
CA GLY A 412 12.82 -9.13 -5.86
C GLY A 412 13.26 -8.60 -4.50
N ASP A 413 12.78 -9.21 -3.41
CA ASP A 413 13.27 -8.96 -2.05
C ASP A 413 14.30 -10.04 -1.66
N VAL A 414 15.25 -9.67 -0.82
CA VAL A 414 16.16 -10.56 -0.11
C VAL A 414 15.72 -10.68 1.33
N ALA A 415 15.57 -11.90 1.82
CA ALA A 415 15.04 -12.14 3.16
C ALA A 415 15.75 -13.27 3.88
N LYS A 416 15.59 -13.31 5.21
CA LYS A 416 15.80 -14.46 6.08
C LYS A 416 14.45 -15.03 6.45
N ILE A 417 14.41 -16.34 6.73
CA ILE A 417 13.26 -16.98 7.37
C ILE A 417 13.78 -17.66 8.63
N HIS A 418 13.17 -17.29 9.77
CA HIS A 418 13.52 -17.86 11.07
C HIS A 418 12.87 -19.23 11.27
N PRO A 419 13.39 -20.09 12.18
CA PRO A 419 12.81 -21.41 12.46
C PRO A 419 11.33 -21.39 12.84
N GLU A 420 10.88 -20.33 13.51
CA GLU A 420 9.50 -20.11 13.94
C GLU A 420 8.59 -19.62 12.79
N GLY A 421 9.15 -19.44 11.57
CA GLY A 421 8.45 -18.99 10.36
C GLY A 421 8.35 -17.47 10.21
N TYR A 422 8.98 -16.69 11.07
CA TYR A 422 9.07 -15.23 10.86
C TYR A 422 9.99 -14.90 9.71
N LYS A 423 9.51 -14.01 8.85
CA LYS A 423 10.30 -13.45 7.75
C LYS A 423 10.90 -12.11 8.17
N GLU A 424 12.12 -11.88 7.77
CA GLU A 424 12.86 -10.63 7.94
C GLU A 424 13.41 -10.20 6.58
N ILE A 425 12.95 -9.06 6.07
CA ILE A 425 13.50 -8.47 4.85
C ILE A 425 14.87 -7.91 5.18
N VAL A 426 15.87 -8.37 4.45
CA VAL A 426 17.24 -7.86 4.53
C VAL A 426 17.38 -6.64 3.63
N ASP A 427 16.93 -6.74 2.37
CA ASP A 427 16.96 -5.64 1.41
C ASP A 427 16.17 -5.98 0.14
N ARG A 428 16.15 -5.05 -0.83
CA ARG A 428 15.83 -5.34 -2.22
C ARG A 428 17.04 -5.97 -2.91
N SER A 429 16.83 -6.94 -3.78
CA SER A 429 17.93 -7.61 -4.53
C SER A 429 18.83 -6.63 -5.29
N LYS A 430 18.28 -5.48 -5.70
CA LYS A 430 19.00 -4.41 -6.39
C LYS A 430 19.63 -3.35 -5.47
N ASP A 431 19.24 -3.32 -4.19
CA ASP A 431 19.69 -2.32 -3.21
C ASP A 431 20.69 -2.89 -2.20
N VAL A 432 20.74 -4.22 -2.08
CA VAL A 432 21.78 -4.92 -1.31
C VAL A 432 23.16 -4.49 -1.79
N ILE A 433 24.01 -4.08 -0.85
CA ILE A 433 25.36 -3.60 -1.13
C ILE A 433 26.30 -4.78 -1.15
N LYS A 434 26.92 -5.04 -2.29
CA LYS A 434 27.83 -6.19 -2.50
C LYS A 434 29.26 -5.76 -2.21
N SER A 435 29.74 -6.03 -0.99
CA SER A 435 31.04 -5.58 -0.50
C SER A 435 31.98 -6.75 -0.30
N GLY A 436 32.97 -6.90 -1.18
CA GLY A 436 34.02 -7.93 -1.05
C GLY A 436 33.50 -9.37 -1.07
N GLY A 437 32.40 -9.64 -1.75
CA GLY A 437 31.77 -10.96 -1.81
C GLY A 437 30.75 -11.21 -0.67
N GLU A 438 30.60 -10.27 0.25
CA GLU A 438 29.59 -10.30 1.32
C GLU A 438 28.51 -9.25 1.05
N TRP A 439 27.35 -9.43 1.66
CA TRP A 439 26.21 -8.54 1.47
C TRP A 439 25.98 -7.67 2.70
N ILE A 440 25.72 -6.39 2.48
CA ILE A 440 25.38 -5.42 3.53
C ILE A 440 23.94 -4.97 3.32
N SER A 441 23.11 -5.05 4.37
CA SER A 441 21.76 -4.55 4.38
C SER A 441 21.76 -3.03 4.44
N SER A 442 21.22 -2.40 3.41
CA SER A 442 21.02 -0.95 3.42
C SER A 442 19.90 -0.56 4.40
N ILE A 443 18.88 -1.40 4.55
CA ILE A 443 17.74 -1.16 5.45
C ILE A 443 18.17 -1.17 6.92
N ASP A 444 19.02 -2.10 7.34
CA ASP A 444 19.49 -2.17 8.73
C ASP A 444 20.31 -0.93 9.09
N LEU A 445 21.13 -0.47 8.16
CA LEU A 445 21.90 0.77 8.33
C LEU A 445 21.00 2.00 8.42
N GLU A 446 19.99 2.10 7.58
CA GLU A 446 19.00 3.18 7.59
C GLU A 446 18.22 3.20 8.91
N ASN A 447 17.70 2.06 9.32
CA ASN A 447 16.95 1.92 10.59
C ASN A 447 17.82 2.29 11.80
N ALA A 448 19.08 1.89 11.80
CA ALA A 448 20.00 2.26 12.87
C ALA A 448 20.28 3.76 12.85
N ALA A 449 20.48 4.38 11.68
CA ALA A 449 20.77 5.81 11.54
C ALA A 449 19.59 6.70 11.96
N VAL A 450 18.36 6.34 11.58
CA VAL A 450 17.12 7.05 11.98
C VAL A 450 16.88 6.99 13.50
N GLY A 451 17.47 6.03 14.21
CA GLY A 451 17.47 5.99 15.66
C GLY A 451 18.28 7.11 16.33
N HIS A 452 19.05 7.92 15.59
CA HIS A 452 19.76 9.07 16.14
C HIS A 452 18.80 10.28 16.31
N PRO A 453 18.78 10.97 17.48
CA PRO A 453 17.79 12.02 17.77
C PRO A 453 17.76 13.19 16.78
N GLU A 454 18.88 13.46 16.12
CA GLU A 454 19.05 14.58 15.19
C GLU A 454 18.92 14.16 13.70
N VAL A 455 18.51 12.92 13.42
CA VAL A 455 18.26 12.41 12.08
C VAL A 455 16.75 12.34 11.83
N ALA A 456 16.29 13.08 10.84
CA ALA A 456 14.89 13.04 10.41
C ALA A 456 14.65 11.88 9.45
N GLU A 457 15.61 11.64 8.53
CA GLU A 457 15.53 10.59 7.52
C GLU A 457 16.93 10.14 7.11
N ALA A 458 17.07 8.87 6.73
CA ALA A 458 18.32 8.30 6.28
C ALA A 458 18.11 7.37 5.08
N CYS A 459 19.07 7.38 4.16
CA CYS A 459 19.13 6.50 3.01
C CYS A 459 20.56 5.95 2.86
N VAL A 460 20.70 4.66 2.66
CA VAL A 460 22.00 4.02 2.42
C VAL A 460 22.01 3.41 1.03
N ILE A 461 23.07 3.71 0.28
CA ILE A 461 23.29 3.19 -1.07
C ILE A 461 24.66 2.56 -1.19
N GLY A 462 24.78 1.54 -2.06
CA GLY A 462 26.07 1.02 -2.49
C GLY A 462 26.70 1.95 -3.52
N VAL A 463 27.93 2.37 -3.29
CA VAL A 463 28.74 3.13 -4.24
C VAL A 463 30.02 2.37 -4.58
N LEU A 464 30.53 2.55 -5.80
CA LEU A 464 31.70 1.84 -6.26
C LEU A 464 32.94 2.12 -5.40
N HIS A 465 33.69 1.04 -5.11
CA HIS A 465 34.91 1.10 -4.34
C HIS A 465 36.02 0.25 -4.99
N GLU A 466 37.22 0.78 -5.12
CA GLU A 466 38.36 0.13 -5.86
C GLU A 466 38.69 -1.29 -5.37
N LYS A 467 38.52 -1.57 -4.08
CA LYS A 467 38.92 -2.83 -3.46
C LYS A 467 37.75 -3.78 -3.16
N TRP A 468 36.56 -3.24 -2.88
CA TRP A 468 35.47 -3.99 -2.28
C TRP A 468 34.23 -4.13 -3.19
N ASP A 469 34.31 -3.78 -4.46
CA ASP A 469 33.21 -3.61 -5.42
C ASP A 469 32.31 -2.46 -5.03
N GLU A 470 31.58 -2.59 -3.92
CA GLU A 470 30.72 -1.54 -3.37
C GLU A 470 31.01 -1.32 -1.88
N ARG A 471 30.75 -0.08 -1.43
CA ARG A 471 30.73 0.28 -0.01
C ARG A 471 29.51 1.13 0.31
N PRO A 472 29.01 1.04 1.56
CA PRO A 472 27.88 1.86 1.97
C PRO A 472 28.22 3.35 2.02
N LEU A 473 27.35 4.18 1.45
CA LEU A 473 27.32 5.62 1.60
C LEU A 473 26.01 6.01 2.29
N LEU A 474 26.09 6.72 3.41
CA LEU A 474 24.93 7.17 4.17
C LEU A 474 24.56 8.60 3.80
N LEU A 475 23.32 8.80 3.32
CA LEU A 475 22.72 10.11 3.07
C LEU A 475 21.72 10.42 4.19
N VAL A 476 21.77 11.64 4.75
CA VAL A 476 21.01 12.02 5.95
C VAL A 476 20.31 13.34 5.76
N VAL A 477 19.01 13.37 6.08
CA VAL A 477 18.24 14.58 6.33
C VAL A 477 18.24 14.83 7.83
N LYS A 478 18.67 16.02 8.26
CA LYS A 478 18.71 16.42 9.67
C LYS A 478 17.32 16.83 10.16
N THR A 479 17.07 16.67 11.46
CA THR A 479 15.92 17.34 12.10
C THR A 479 16.10 18.86 12.07
N SER A 480 15.01 19.62 12.24
CA SER A 480 15.03 21.10 12.18
C SER A 480 16.03 21.74 13.18
N ASP A 481 16.21 21.11 14.31
CA ASP A 481 17.07 21.60 15.40
C ASP A 481 18.38 20.80 15.51
N GLY A 482 18.55 19.76 14.68
CA GLY A 482 19.69 18.88 14.69
C GLY A 482 20.86 19.39 13.84
N ASN A 483 22.08 19.14 14.32
CA ASN A 483 23.29 19.40 13.53
C ASN A 483 24.40 18.37 13.83
N PRO A 484 24.12 17.07 13.64
CA PRO A 484 25.11 16.03 13.87
C PRO A 484 26.26 16.15 12.85
N SER A 485 27.46 15.78 13.24
CA SER A 485 28.58 15.59 12.31
C SER A 485 28.55 14.18 11.71
N ALA A 486 29.30 13.95 10.63
CA ALA A 486 29.47 12.62 10.07
C ALA A 486 30.13 11.65 11.08
N GLU A 487 31.08 12.14 11.87
CA GLU A 487 31.77 11.36 12.90
C GLU A 487 30.80 10.96 14.03
N ASP A 488 29.87 11.85 14.44
CA ASP A 488 28.85 11.54 15.45
C ASP A 488 27.94 10.40 14.99
N LEU A 489 27.50 10.43 13.72
CA LEU A 489 26.65 9.40 13.16
C LEU A 489 27.38 8.06 13.00
N LEU A 490 28.62 8.05 12.52
CA LEU A 490 29.41 6.83 12.42
C LEU A 490 29.69 6.21 13.78
N ASN A 491 29.99 7.03 14.79
CA ASN A 491 30.17 6.58 16.19
C ASN A 491 28.85 6.05 16.79
N PHE A 492 27.72 6.65 16.43
CA PHE A 492 26.40 6.18 16.86
C PHE A 492 26.03 4.82 16.27
N LEU A 493 26.47 4.55 15.04
CA LEU A 493 26.26 3.26 14.36
C LEU A 493 27.23 2.17 14.84
N ASP A 494 28.41 2.54 15.36
CA ASP A 494 29.39 1.57 15.88
C ASP A 494 28.78 0.79 17.06
N GLY A 495 28.82 -0.54 16.97
CA GLY A 495 28.22 -1.46 17.94
C GLY A 495 26.72 -1.72 17.75
N LYS A 496 26.03 -1.00 16.85
CA LYS A 496 24.63 -1.29 16.47
C LYS A 496 24.55 -2.13 15.22
N VAL A 497 25.55 -2.04 14.37
CA VAL A 497 25.70 -2.85 13.15
C VAL A 497 27.05 -3.55 13.14
N ALA A 498 27.23 -4.53 12.28
CA ALA A 498 28.54 -5.16 12.13
C ALA A 498 29.58 -4.12 11.72
N LYS A 499 30.76 -4.12 12.35
CA LYS A 499 31.78 -3.10 12.15
C LYS A 499 32.19 -2.88 10.70
N TRP A 500 32.20 -3.93 9.89
CA TRP A 500 32.55 -3.85 8.46
C TRP A 500 31.39 -3.34 7.58
N TRP A 501 30.19 -3.19 8.15
CA TRP A 501 29.02 -2.56 7.52
C TRP A 501 29.04 -1.04 7.62
N LEU A 502 29.80 -0.48 8.55
CA LEU A 502 29.84 0.97 8.77
C LEU A 502 30.03 1.70 7.43
N PRO A 503 29.24 2.75 7.18
CA PRO A 503 29.39 3.56 5.97
C PRO A 503 30.80 4.16 5.88
N ASP A 504 31.32 4.20 4.66
CA ASP A 504 32.64 4.80 4.41
C ASP A 504 32.58 6.32 4.43
N ASP A 505 31.39 6.90 4.28
CA ASP A 505 31.14 8.35 4.41
C ASP A 505 29.66 8.66 4.70
N VAL A 506 29.41 9.91 5.12
CA VAL A 506 28.08 10.48 5.38
C VAL A 506 27.90 11.78 4.61
N ILE A 507 26.82 11.90 3.86
CA ILE A 507 26.43 13.12 3.15
C ILE A 507 25.14 13.66 3.78
N PHE A 508 25.12 14.96 4.09
CA PHE A 508 23.91 15.65 4.53
C PHE A 508 23.21 16.27 3.32
N VAL A 509 21.93 15.98 3.18
CA VAL A 509 21.06 16.44 2.10
C VAL A 509 19.86 17.20 2.66
N GLU A 510 19.27 18.08 1.85
CA GLU A 510 18.06 18.82 2.25
C GLU A 510 16.82 17.93 2.22
N ASP A 511 16.74 16.99 1.27
CA ASP A 511 15.61 16.09 1.05
C ASP A 511 16.08 14.78 0.41
N LEU A 512 15.32 13.70 0.59
CA LEU A 512 15.54 12.41 -0.05
C LEU A 512 14.42 12.11 -1.05
N PRO A 513 14.74 11.57 -2.24
CA PRO A 513 13.72 11.27 -3.23
C PRO A 513 12.86 10.08 -2.81
N HIS A 514 11.53 10.24 -2.97
CA HIS A 514 10.55 9.21 -2.67
C HIS A 514 9.76 8.81 -3.91
N THR A 515 9.30 7.57 -3.90
CA THR A 515 8.29 7.10 -4.85
C THR A 515 6.93 7.73 -4.54
N ALA A 516 6.00 7.68 -5.48
CA ALA A 516 4.62 8.11 -5.29
C ALA A 516 3.89 7.42 -4.10
N THR A 517 4.43 6.34 -3.58
CA THR A 517 3.91 5.59 -2.43
C THR A 517 4.68 5.86 -1.13
N GLY A 518 5.60 6.85 -1.12
CA GLY A 518 6.37 7.25 0.06
C GLY A 518 7.58 6.36 0.38
N LYS A 519 8.02 5.51 -0.57
CA LYS A 519 9.25 4.70 -0.41
C LYS A 519 10.46 5.46 -0.92
N LEU A 520 11.62 5.32 -0.29
CA LEU A 520 12.89 5.87 -0.78
C LEU A 520 13.19 5.42 -2.22
N LEU A 521 13.51 6.37 -3.09
CA LEU A 521 13.86 6.13 -4.49
C LEU A 521 15.38 6.10 -4.67
N LYS A 522 16.00 5.00 -4.26
CA LYS A 522 17.46 4.83 -4.25
C LYS A 522 18.11 4.85 -5.64
N THR A 523 17.36 4.56 -6.70
CA THR A 523 17.91 4.47 -8.07
C THR A 523 18.61 5.75 -8.50
N ASN A 524 17.96 6.90 -8.32
CA ASN A 524 18.52 8.20 -8.71
C ASN A 524 19.77 8.52 -7.89
N LEU A 525 19.73 8.23 -6.59
CA LEU A 525 20.86 8.46 -5.69
C LEU A 525 22.05 7.57 -6.04
N ARG A 526 21.81 6.29 -6.38
CA ARG A 526 22.89 5.40 -6.85
C ARG A 526 23.54 5.90 -8.12
N ASP A 527 22.76 6.40 -9.09
CA ASP A 527 23.29 6.93 -10.34
C ASP A 527 24.11 8.20 -10.09
N GLU A 528 23.63 9.10 -9.23
CA GLU A 528 24.27 10.36 -8.87
C GLU A 528 25.61 10.15 -8.12
N TYR A 529 25.59 9.27 -7.10
CA TYR A 529 26.74 9.05 -6.23
C TYR A 529 27.61 7.84 -6.61
N LYS A 530 27.31 7.17 -7.73
CA LYS A 530 27.96 5.91 -8.15
C LYS A 530 29.46 5.88 -7.96
N ASN A 531 30.17 6.94 -8.32
CA ASN A 531 31.63 7.04 -8.29
C ASN A 531 32.14 7.88 -7.12
N TYR A 532 31.32 8.14 -6.10
CA TYR A 532 31.65 9.07 -5.02
C TYR A 532 32.96 8.72 -4.32
N LEU A 533 33.13 7.46 -3.88
CA LEU A 533 34.35 7.00 -3.19
C LEU A 533 35.56 6.83 -4.12
N ILE A 534 35.35 6.63 -5.42
CA ILE A 534 36.45 6.58 -6.40
C ILE A 534 37.02 7.97 -6.65
N ASN A 535 36.19 9.00 -6.60
CA ASN A 535 36.57 10.38 -6.85
C ASN A 535 37.06 11.12 -5.60
N LYS A 536 36.91 10.53 -4.41
CA LYS A 536 37.37 11.07 -3.13
C LYS A 536 38.81 10.67 -2.85
#